data_2d1e432010f781459c85784ea1feab66
#
_entry.id   2d1e432010f781459c85784ea1feab66
#
_cell.length_a   1.000
_cell.length_b   1.000
_cell.length_c   1.000
_cell.angle_alpha   90.00
_cell.angle_beta   90.00
_cell.angle_gamma   90.00
#
_symmetry.space_group_name_H-M   'P 1'
#
loop_
_entity.id
_entity.type
_entity.pdbx_description
1 polymer ?
#
loop_
_entity_poly.entity_id
_entity_poly.type
_entity_poly.pdbx_seq_one_letter_code
_entity_poly.pdbx_strand_id
1 'polypeptide(L)'
;DLLGTAFYRVAETPAPPLFFDDFESGATGWSTSNLGNSGTEWELGKPTNGPSEAHSPTRVYGTGLGKDYEDYTDIYLVSPVIDLTGLDNARLEFWSYRDCEPAVDGELYDWCQIMILDEDDEYLVDDPIWLRGGESKQWRLEKSKIPVEALGRKIRLEFNFSSDSEQDNGPQSGWFIDDVAITTK
;
A
#
# COMPACT_ATOMS: atom_id res chain seq x y z
N ASP A 1 -9.45 -38.56 -46.07
CA ASP A 1 -8.46 -37.94 -45.20
C ASP A 1 -9.04 -36.63 -44.65
N LEU A 2 -9.56 -36.73 -43.39
CA LEU A 2 -10.01 -35.57 -42.65
C LEU A 2 -8.80 -34.99 -41.93
N LEU A 3 -8.18 -33.95 -42.51
CA LEU A 3 -7.18 -33.15 -41.81
C LEU A 3 -7.90 -32.40 -40.68
N GLY A 4 -7.74 -32.87 -39.46
CA GLY A 4 -8.25 -32.20 -38.26
C GLY A 4 -7.60 -30.81 -38.12
N THR A 5 -8.42 -29.77 -38.13
CA THR A 5 -7.97 -28.41 -37.85
C THR A 5 -7.71 -28.30 -36.35
N ALA A 6 -6.45 -28.26 -35.92
CA ALA A 6 -6.08 -28.00 -34.54
C ALA A 6 -6.14 -26.50 -34.26
N PHE A 7 -6.98 -26.09 -33.34
CA PHE A 7 -7.03 -24.72 -32.83
C PHE A 7 -6.06 -24.59 -31.66
N TYR A 8 -5.05 -23.79 -31.79
CA TYR A 8 -4.16 -23.43 -30.69
C TYR A 8 -4.68 -22.15 -30.05
N ARG A 9 -4.99 -22.22 -28.76
CA ARG A 9 -5.28 -21.03 -27.95
C ARG A 9 -3.95 -20.54 -27.41
N VAL A 10 -3.47 -19.41 -27.89
CA VAL A 10 -2.36 -18.70 -27.27
C VAL A 10 -2.89 -18.05 -26.00
N ALA A 11 -2.50 -18.55 -24.83
CA ALA A 11 -2.73 -17.87 -23.58
C ALA A 11 -1.59 -16.83 -23.45
N GLU A 12 -1.93 -15.56 -23.48
CA GLU A 12 -0.99 -14.52 -23.08
C GLU A 12 -0.76 -14.63 -21.57
N THR A 13 0.46 -14.94 -21.18
CA THR A 13 0.86 -14.80 -19.79
C THR A 13 1.09 -13.31 -19.53
N PRO A 14 0.45 -12.71 -18.52
CA PRO A 14 0.72 -11.33 -18.16
C PRO A 14 2.23 -11.11 -17.96
N ALA A 15 2.75 -9.99 -18.43
CA ALA A 15 4.13 -9.63 -18.11
C ALA A 15 4.28 -9.51 -16.59
N PRO A 16 5.42 -9.94 -16.02
CA PRO A 16 5.66 -9.76 -14.59
C PRO A 16 5.64 -8.27 -14.25
N PRO A 17 5.26 -7.92 -13.00
CA PRO A 17 5.33 -6.55 -12.52
C PRO A 17 6.77 -6.04 -12.58
N LEU A 18 6.94 -4.72 -12.73
CA LEU A 18 8.24 -4.06 -12.69
C LEU A 18 8.85 -4.12 -11.29
N PHE A 19 8.01 -3.96 -10.29
CA PHE A 19 8.32 -4.09 -8.88
C PHE A 19 7.25 -4.97 -8.22
N PHE A 20 7.65 -5.82 -7.32
CA PHE A 20 6.73 -6.64 -6.52
C PHE A 20 7.38 -7.00 -5.18
N ASP A 21 6.63 -6.82 -4.11
CA ASP A 21 7.01 -7.28 -2.78
C ASP A 21 5.76 -7.84 -2.07
N ASP A 22 5.83 -9.13 -1.73
CA ASP A 22 4.83 -9.86 -0.94
C ASP A 22 5.22 -9.94 0.54
N PHE A 23 6.31 -9.27 0.93
CA PHE A 23 6.86 -9.21 2.28
C PHE A 23 7.30 -10.55 2.88
N GLU A 24 7.14 -11.67 2.18
CA GLU A 24 7.45 -13.02 2.69
C GLU A 24 8.96 -13.26 2.88
N SER A 25 9.76 -12.68 2.00
CA SER A 25 11.24 -12.75 2.08
C SER A 25 11.86 -11.72 3.01
N GLY A 26 11.05 -10.95 3.72
CA GLY A 26 11.45 -9.74 4.44
C GLY A 26 11.42 -8.51 3.53
N ALA A 27 11.25 -7.34 4.10
CA ALA A 27 11.07 -6.08 3.37
C ALA A 27 12.41 -5.38 3.14
N THR A 28 13.27 -5.96 2.31
CA THR A 28 14.59 -5.40 2.05
C THR A 28 14.48 -4.04 1.36
N GLY A 29 15.07 -3.01 1.98
CA GLY A 29 15.09 -1.64 1.46
C GLY A 29 13.87 -0.80 1.82
N TRP A 30 12.87 -1.37 2.48
CA TRP A 30 11.80 -0.61 3.12
C TRP A 30 12.32 0.03 4.41
N SER A 31 11.79 1.19 4.74
CA SER A 31 12.10 1.91 5.98
C SER A 31 10.83 2.47 6.61
N THR A 32 10.84 2.59 7.93
CA THR A 32 9.74 3.14 8.71
C THR A 32 10.19 4.34 9.52
N SER A 33 9.30 5.30 9.76
CA SER A 33 9.50 6.40 10.69
C SER A 33 8.21 6.77 11.39
N ASN A 34 8.34 7.38 12.57
CA ASN A 34 7.23 7.87 13.38
C ASN A 34 7.49 9.33 13.71
N LEU A 35 6.64 10.22 13.26
CA LEU A 35 6.65 11.66 13.53
C LEU A 35 5.52 12.07 14.48
N GLY A 36 4.62 11.14 14.81
CA GLY A 36 3.53 11.33 15.77
C GLY A 36 3.97 11.24 17.23
N ASN A 37 3.01 11.32 18.13
CA ASN A 37 3.21 11.21 19.57
C ASN A 37 2.63 9.91 20.14
N SER A 38 2.38 8.92 19.30
CA SER A 38 1.83 7.63 19.67
C SER A 38 2.89 6.52 19.73
N GLY A 39 2.52 5.40 20.33
CA GLY A 39 3.30 4.16 20.29
C GLY A 39 2.97 3.26 19.11
N THR A 40 2.17 3.73 18.15
CA THR A 40 1.84 3.01 16.92
C THR A 40 3.03 3.05 15.96
N GLU A 41 3.34 1.92 15.35
CA GLU A 41 4.44 1.78 14.40
C GLU A 41 4.02 0.93 13.21
N TRP A 42 4.63 1.13 12.05
CA TRP A 42 4.56 0.16 10.98
C TRP A 42 5.36 -1.10 11.37
N GLU A 43 4.68 -2.22 11.46
CA GLU A 43 5.26 -3.51 11.83
C GLU A 43 5.16 -4.50 10.67
N LEU A 44 6.23 -5.30 10.48
CA LEU A 44 6.27 -6.37 9.49
C LEU A 44 6.10 -7.73 10.15
N GLY A 45 5.09 -8.48 9.76
CA GLY A 45 4.89 -9.85 10.29
C GLY A 45 3.49 -10.38 10.09
N LYS A 46 3.16 -11.42 10.87
CA LYS A 46 1.84 -12.02 10.85
C LYS A 46 0.86 -11.16 11.66
N PRO A 47 -0.27 -10.73 11.08
CA PRO A 47 -1.28 -10.01 11.85
C PRO A 47 -1.93 -10.93 12.89
N THR A 48 -2.17 -10.38 14.08
CA THR A 48 -2.93 -11.02 15.18
C THR A 48 -4.08 -10.15 15.68
N ASN A 49 -4.18 -8.95 15.14
CA ASN A 49 -5.31 -8.02 15.24
C ASN A 49 -5.67 -7.54 13.82
N GLY A 50 -6.90 -7.10 13.59
CA GLY A 50 -7.38 -6.67 12.28
C GLY A 50 -7.69 -7.84 11.35
N PRO A 51 -6.97 -8.04 10.24
CA PRO A 51 -7.23 -9.16 9.36
C PRO A 51 -6.91 -10.49 10.03
N SER A 52 -7.76 -11.51 9.83
CA SER A 52 -7.57 -12.84 10.41
C SER A 52 -6.32 -13.56 9.86
N GLU A 53 -5.87 -13.17 8.67
CA GLU A 53 -4.69 -13.70 7.98
C GLU A 53 -4.14 -12.64 7.02
N ALA A 54 -2.87 -12.78 6.63
CA ALA A 54 -2.27 -12.02 5.55
C ALA A 54 -3.02 -12.27 4.24
N HIS A 55 -2.90 -11.37 3.25
CA HIS A 55 -3.40 -11.67 1.91
C HIS A 55 -2.54 -12.76 1.25
N SER A 56 -1.20 -12.70 1.39
CA SER A 56 -0.26 -13.70 0.84
C SER A 56 0.97 -13.90 1.71
N PRO A 57 1.45 -15.12 1.89
CA PRO A 57 0.71 -16.17 2.57
C PRO A 57 0.70 -15.97 4.09
N THR A 58 1.65 -15.16 4.70
CA THR A 58 1.79 -15.06 6.16
C THR A 58 2.14 -13.68 6.71
N ARG A 59 2.78 -12.83 5.93
CA ARG A 59 3.34 -11.55 6.40
C ARG A 59 2.76 -10.35 5.68
N VAL A 60 2.54 -9.29 6.43
CA VAL A 60 2.05 -8.00 5.93
C VAL A 60 2.83 -6.87 6.61
N TYR A 61 2.78 -5.66 6.08
CA TYR A 61 2.94 -4.46 6.90
C TYR A 61 1.60 -4.03 7.49
N GLY A 62 1.60 -3.67 8.78
CA GLY A 62 0.40 -3.16 9.48
C GLY A 62 0.76 -2.10 10.51
N THR A 63 -0.19 -1.24 10.83
CA THR A 63 -0.08 -0.20 11.86
C THR A 63 -0.31 -0.81 13.25
N GLY A 64 0.61 -1.70 13.65
CA GLY A 64 0.48 -2.54 14.85
C GLY A 64 -0.17 -3.89 14.55
N LEU A 65 0.64 -4.95 14.45
CA LEU A 65 0.16 -6.29 14.08
C LEU A 65 -0.66 -6.99 15.16
N GLY A 66 -0.54 -6.55 16.42
CA GLY A 66 -1.14 -7.23 17.57
C GLY A 66 -1.93 -6.31 18.50
N LYS A 67 -2.15 -5.07 18.12
CA LYS A 67 -2.87 -4.06 18.91
C LYS A 67 -3.59 -3.08 18.01
N ASP A 68 -4.54 -2.34 18.59
CA ASP A 68 -5.18 -1.21 17.93
C ASP A 68 -4.18 -0.04 17.83
N TYR A 69 -4.37 0.84 16.83
CA TYR A 69 -3.58 2.07 16.76
C TYR A 69 -3.99 3.06 17.83
N GLU A 70 -3.12 4.00 18.13
CA GLU A 70 -3.30 5.02 19.16
C GLU A 70 -3.63 6.37 18.50
N ASP A 71 -4.21 7.29 19.28
CA ASP A 71 -4.39 8.68 18.88
C ASP A 71 -3.04 9.36 18.60
N TYR A 72 -3.06 10.44 17.83
CA TYR A 72 -1.87 11.22 17.44
C TYR A 72 -0.80 10.40 16.71
N THR A 73 -1.24 9.35 16.01
CA THR A 73 -0.35 8.58 15.13
C THR A 73 -0.02 9.38 13.87
N ASP A 74 1.26 9.39 13.49
CA ASP A 74 1.73 9.90 12.21
C ASP A 74 2.97 9.10 11.81
N ILE A 75 2.74 8.01 11.09
CA ILE A 75 3.76 7.00 10.78
C ILE A 75 3.89 6.78 9.28
N TYR A 76 5.11 6.53 8.86
CA TYR A 76 5.51 6.43 7.46
C TYR A 76 6.18 5.10 7.19
N LEU A 77 5.87 4.53 6.04
CA LEU A 77 6.53 3.35 5.47
C LEU A 77 6.97 3.69 4.05
N VAL A 78 8.27 3.70 3.79
CA VAL A 78 8.84 4.10 2.51
C VAL A 78 9.46 2.90 1.80
N SER A 79 9.10 2.73 0.52
CA SER A 79 9.59 1.64 -0.32
C SER A 79 11.07 1.78 -0.68
N PRO A 80 11.74 0.71 -1.12
CA PRO A 80 12.99 0.85 -1.85
C PRO A 80 12.80 1.70 -3.11
N VAL A 81 13.92 2.14 -3.70
CA VAL A 81 13.90 2.87 -4.98
C VAL A 81 13.37 1.98 -6.09
N ILE A 82 12.39 2.48 -6.83
CA ILE A 82 11.75 1.84 -7.97
C ILE A 82 12.13 2.61 -9.24
N ASP A 83 12.76 1.96 -10.19
CA ASP A 83 13.23 2.59 -11.43
C ASP A 83 12.14 2.57 -12.51
N LEU A 84 11.58 3.75 -12.81
CA LEU A 84 10.60 3.95 -13.89
C LEU A 84 11.22 4.58 -15.14
N THR A 85 12.56 4.59 -15.26
CA THR A 85 13.27 5.19 -16.41
C THR A 85 12.77 4.57 -17.71
N GLY A 86 12.43 5.44 -18.68
CA GLY A 86 11.95 5.03 -19.99
C GLY A 86 10.49 4.57 -20.05
N LEU A 87 9.75 4.65 -18.95
CA LEU A 87 8.32 4.34 -18.93
C LEU A 87 7.49 5.61 -19.15
N ASP A 88 6.44 5.46 -19.91
CA ASP A 88 5.41 6.49 -20.17
C ASP A 88 4.06 6.15 -19.51
N ASN A 89 3.97 4.98 -18.87
CA ASN A 89 2.81 4.53 -18.14
C ASN A 89 3.23 3.55 -17.03
N ALA A 90 2.66 3.75 -15.84
CA ALA A 90 2.79 2.81 -14.71
C ALA A 90 1.58 2.93 -13.77
N ARG A 91 1.34 1.87 -13.03
CA ARG A 91 0.27 1.77 -12.04
C ARG A 91 0.77 1.09 -10.78
N LEU A 92 0.42 1.65 -9.64
CA LEU A 92 0.50 0.99 -8.34
C LEU A 92 -0.70 0.05 -8.18
N GLU A 93 -0.46 -1.16 -7.75
CA GLU A 93 -1.46 -2.13 -7.29
C GLU A 93 -0.99 -2.69 -5.96
N PHE A 94 -1.91 -2.81 -4.98
CA PHE A 94 -1.60 -3.40 -3.67
C PHE A 94 -2.86 -3.90 -2.98
N TRP A 95 -2.72 -4.86 -2.09
CA TRP A 95 -3.83 -5.27 -1.25
C TRP A 95 -3.84 -4.45 0.04
N SER A 96 -5.04 -3.98 0.39
CA SER A 96 -5.29 -3.10 1.54
C SER A 96 -6.42 -3.67 2.39
N TYR A 97 -6.18 -3.74 3.69
CA TYR A 97 -7.20 -3.95 4.71
C TYR A 97 -7.22 -2.73 5.61
N ARG A 98 -8.39 -2.16 5.85
CA ARG A 98 -8.57 -0.98 6.68
C ARG A 98 -9.65 -1.21 7.74
N ASP A 99 -9.34 -0.78 8.93
CA ASP A 99 -10.24 -0.67 10.08
C ASP A 99 -9.83 0.59 10.84
N CYS A 100 -10.21 1.73 10.25
CA CYS A 100 -9.89 3.08 10.72
C CYS A 100 -11.18 3.83 10.97
N GLU A 101 -11.08 4.96 11.64
CA GLU A 101 -12.23 5.83 11.88
C GLU A 101 -12.95 6.21 10.58
N PRO A 102 -14.28 6.09 10.52
CA PRO A 102 -15.04 6.51 9.35
C PRO A 102 -15.06 8.04 9.20
N ALA A 103 -15.22 8.52 7.97
CA ALA A 103 -15.41 9.94 7.72
C ALA A 103 -16.67 10.46 8.44
N VAL A 104 -16.54 11.63 9.06
CA VAL A 104 -17.65 12.35 9.70
C VAL A 104 -17.97 13.57 8.84
N ASP A 105 -19.22 13.70 8.41
CA ASP A 105 -19.68 14.78 7.52
C ASP A 105 -18.86 14.96 6.22
N GLY A 106 -18.18 13.88 5.79
CA GLY A 106 -17.34 13.86 4.59
C GLY A 106 -15.88 14.22 4.84
N GLU A 107 -15.50 14.58 6.06
CA GLU A 107 -14.13 14.86 6.46
C GLU A 107 -13.47 13.59 7.02
N LEU A 108 -12.20 13.39 6.69
CA LEU A 108 -11.36 12.33 7.24
C LEU A 108 -10.55 12.91 8.40
N TYR A 109 -10.65 12.27 9.56
CA TYR A 109 -9.82 12.57 10.73
C TYR A 109 -8.67 11.58 10.85
N ASP A 110 -8.95 10.31 10.49
CA ASP A 110 -7.93 9.30 10.31
C ASP A 110 -7.78 8.97 8.82
N TRP A 111 -6.56 8.93 8.32
CA TRP A 111 -6.33 8.65 6.91
C TRP A 111 -5.15 7.72 6.65
N CYS A 112 -5.33 6.98 5.57
CA CYS A 112 -4.31 6.18 4.90
C CYS A 112 -4.02 6.86 3.57
N GLN A 113 -2.78 7.26 3.30
CA GLN A 113 -2.43 7.90 2.04
C GLN A 113 -1.15 7.34 1.45
N ILE A 114 -0.97 7.54 0.15
CA ILE A 114 0.24 7.18 -0.56
C ILE A 114 0.72 8.38 -1.35
N MET A 115 1.96 8.79 -1.06
CA MET A 115 2.68 9.84 -1.78
C MET A 115 3.76 9.23 -2.66
N ILE A 116 4.29 10.03 -3.59
CA ILE A 116 5.45 9.66 -4.40
C ILE A 116 6.59 10.63 -4.12
N LEU A 117 7.72 10.04 -3.78
CA LEU A 117 8.98 10.73 -3.57
C LEU A 117 9.93 10.41 -4.75
N ASP A 118 10.92 11.27 -4.98
CA ASP A 118 12.07 10.93 -5.80
C ASP A 118 13.12 10.10 -5.03
N GLU A 119 14.28 9.85 -5.63
CA GLU A 119 15.35 9.08 -4.99
C GLU A 119 16.04 9.82 -3.82
N ASP A 120 15.85 11.13 -3.69
CA ASP A 120 16.37 12.00 -2.64
C ASP A 120 15.32 12.31 -1.55
N ASP A 121 14.19 11.59 -1.56
CA ASP A 121 13.05 11.70 -0.62
C ASP A 121 12.29 13.04 -0.70
N GLU A 122 12.32 13.72 -1.87
CA GLU A 122 11.53 14.92 -2.12
C GLU A 122 10.21 14.56 -2.82
N TYR A 123 9.10 15.20 -2.43
CA TYR A 123 7.79 14.95 -3.03
C TYR A 123 7.75 15.37 -4.50
N LEU A 124 7.29 14.47 -5.37
CA LEU A 124 7.12 14.72 -6.80
C LEU A 124 5.74 15.28 -7.16
N VAL A 125 4.78 15.16 -6.27
CA VAL A 125 3.40 15.66 -6.41
C VAL A 125 2.92 16.23 -5.09
N ASP A 126 2.04 17.24 -5.17
CA ASP A 126 1.49 17.90 -3.98
C ASP A 126 0.36 17.09 -3.34
N ASP A 127 -0.40 16.35 -4.14
CA ASP A 127 -1.54 15.55 -3.68
C ASP A 127 -1.20 14.05 -3.61
N PRO A 128 -1.79 13.30 -2.66
CA PRO A 128 -1.61 11.87 -2.59
C PRO A 128 -2.18 11.17 -3.84
N ILE A 129 -1.45 10.18 -4.34
CA ILE A 129 -1.92 9.36 -5.46
C ILE A 129 -3.03 8.39 -5.05
N TRP A 130 -3.19 8.17 -3.76
CA TRP A 130 -4.26 7.38 -3.16
C TRP A 130 -4.49 7.88 -1.73
N LEU A 131 -5.76 8.09 -1.36
CA LEU A 131 -6.19 8.56 -0.04
C LEU A 131 -7.49 7.86 0.35
N ARG A 132 -7.57 7.28 1.53
CA ARG A 132 -8.75 6.67 2.11
C ARG A 132 -8.76 6.84 3.63
N GLY A 133 -9.96 6.89 4.19
CA GLY A 133 -10.24 6.65 5.61
C GLY A 133 -11.24 5.52 5.77
N GLY A 134 -11.72 5.33 6.99
CA GLY A 134 -12.76 4.38 7.31
C GLY A 134 -12.38 2.91 7.13
N GLU A 135 -13.41 2.07 7.20
CA GLU A 135 -13.23 0.62 7.23
C GLU A 135 -13.46 -0.06 5.87
N SER A 136 -12.73 -1.12 5.60
CA SER A 136 -13.09 -2.14 4.61
C SER A 136 -13.39 -3.49 5.29
N LYS A 137 -12.69 -3.77 6.40
CA LYS A 137 -12.73 -5.02 7.18
C LYS A 137 -12.62 -6.28 6.33
N GLN A 138 -11.97 -6.13 5.19
CA GLN A 138 -11.62 -7.20 4.25
C GLN A 138 -10.49 -6.73 3.34
N TRP A 139 -9.70 -7.64 2.85
CA TRP A 139 -8.70 -7.36 1.84
C TRP A 139 -9.34 -6.86 0.54
N ARG A 140 -8.83 -5.76 0.00
CA ARG A 140 -9.23 -5.18 -1.28
C ARG A 140 -8.03 -4.86 -2.12
N LEU A 141 -8.09 -5.23 -3.39
CA LEU A 141 -7.11 -4.80 -4.37
C LEU A 141 -7.34 -3.33 -4.70
N GLU A 142 -6.40 -2.49 -4.31
CA GLU A 142 -6.39 -1.07 -4.61
C GLU A 142 -5.46 -0.79 -5.80
N LYS A 143 -5.82 0.22 -6.58
CA LYS A 143 -5.06 0.60 -7.78
C LYS A 143 -5.01 2.11 -7.88
N SER A 144 -3.83 2.63 -8.23
CA SER A 144 -3.63 4.04 -8.54
C SER A 144 -2.70 4.23 -9.73
N LYS A 145 -3.02 5.20 -10.56
CA LYS A 145 -2.14 5.56 -11.67
C LYS A 145 -0.93 6.33 -11.14
N ILE A 146 0.25 5.98 -11.62
CA ILE A 146 1.45 6.80 -11.37
C ILE A 146 1.34 8.10 -12.20
N PRO A 147 1.47 9.28 -11.57
CA PRO A 147 1.38 10.57 -12.24
C PRO A 147 2.53 10.79 -13.22
N VAL A 148 2.31 11.66 -14.19
CA VAL A 148 3.28 11.91 -15.26
C VAL A 148 4.59 12.51 -14.74
N GLU A 149 4.53 13.25 -13.65
CA GLU A 149 5.67 13.88 -12.98
C GLU A 149 6.67 12.84 -12.43
N ALA A 150 6.19 11.64 -12.14
CA ALA A 150 6.97 10.53 -11.60
C ALA A 150 7.47 9.55 -12.68
N LEU A 151 6.88 9.57 -13.90
CA LEU A 151 7.29 8.70 -14.98
C LEU A 151 8.67 9.10 -15.53
N GLY A 152 9.43 8.11 -15.98
CA GLY A 152 10.79 8.32 -16.49
C GLY A 152 11.84 8.62 -15.43
N ARG A 153 11.51 8.48 -14.14
CA ARG A 153 12.36 8.75 -12.99
C ARG A 153 12.55 7.51 -12.13
N LYS A 154 13.43 7.60 -11.16
CA LYS A 154 13.48 6.73 -10.01
C LYS A 154 12.63 7.34 -8.91
N ILE A 155 11.78 6.52 -8.30
CA ILE A 155 10.80 6.96 -7.30
C ILE A 155 10.87 6.08 -6.05
N ARG A 156 10.22 6.57 -4.98
CA ARG A 156 9.79 5.78 -3.82
C ARG A 156 8.31 5.99 -3.59
N LEU A 157 7.67 5.00 -3.04
CA LEU A 157 6.29 5.09 -2.54
C LEU A 157 6.35 5.32 -1.02
N GLU A 158 5.64 6.32 -0.54
CA GLU A 158 5.49 6.58 0.88
C GLU A 158 4.04 6.28 1.29
N PHE A 159 3.86 5.32 2.18
CA PHE A 159 2.60 4.97 2.81
C PHE A 159 2.55 5.67 4.17
N ASN A 160 1.67 6.63 4.33
CA ASN A 160 1.47 7.34 5.58
C ASN A 160 0.11 6.99 6.19
N PHE A 161 0.12 6.64 7.46
CA PHE A 161 -1.05 6.54 8.29
C PHE A 161 -1.02 7.62 9.35
N SER A 162 -2.12 8.36 9.46
CA SER A 162 -2.28 9.41 10.48
C SER A 162 -3.62 9.30 11.15
N SER A 163 -3.65 9.55 12.46
CA SER A 163 -4.85 9.66 13.28
C SER A 163 -4.85 10.95 14.07
N ASP A 164 -6.04 11.46 14.35
CA ASP A 164 -6.23 12.64 15.17
C ASP A 164 -6.22 12.32 16.68
N SER A 165 -6.85 13.16 17.49
CA SER A 165 -6.82 13.10 18.96
C SER A 165 -7.95 12.31 19.59
N GLU A 166 -8.91 11.80 18.83
CA GLU A 166 -10.13 11.17 19.35
C GLU A 166 -10.50 9.92 18.58
N GLN A 167 -10.56 8.77 19.25
CA GLN A 167 -11.12 7.54 18.69
C GLN A 167 -12.62 7.48 19.01
N ASP A 168 -13.41 8.25 18.30
CA ASP A 168 -14.85 8.38 18.55
C ASP A 168 -15.64 7.09 18.33
N ASN A 169 -15.09 6.14 17.58
CA ASN A 169 -15.74 4.90 17.18
C ASN A 169 -15.20 3.65 17.91
N GLY A 170 -14.38 3.84 18.93
CA GLY A 170 -13.77 2.76 19.72
C GLY A 170 -12.51 2.17 19.08
N PRO A 171 -11.98 1.08 19.65
CA PRO A 171 -10.71 0.51 19.21
C PRO A 171 -10.77 -0.01 17.79
N GLN A 172 -9.76 0.34 17.00
CA GLN A 172 -9.64 0.02 15.58
C GLN A 172 -8.23 -0.46 15.25
N SER A 173 -8.14 -1.48 14.40
CA SER A 173 -6.87 -2.15 14.14
C SER A 173 -5.95 -1.42 13.14
N GLY A 174 -6.47 -0.43 12.43
CA GLY A 174 -5.70 0.43 11.54
C GLY A 174 -5.59 -0.06 10.10
N TRP A 175 -4.44 0.17 9.48
CA TRP A 175 -4.18 -0.10 8.07
C TRP A 175 -3.15 -1.20 7.88
N PHE A 176 -3.47 -2.17 7.01
CA PHE A 176 -2.59 -3.28 6.64
C PHE A 176 -2.45 -3.31 5.12
N ILE A 177 -1.23 -3.57 4.65
CA ILE A 177 -0.90 -3.67 3.22
C ILE A 177 -0.14 -4.95 2.92
N ASP A 178 -0.36 -5.47 1.70
CA ASP A 178 0.29 -6.67 1.21
C ASP A 178 0.40 -6.63 -0.32
N ASP A 179 1.29 -7.45 -0.90
CA ASP A 179 1.43 -7.63 -2.35
C ASP A 179 1.56 -6.31 -3.12
N VAL A 180 2.51 -5.47 -2.75
CA VAL A 180 2.74 -4.17 -3.40
C VAL A 180 3.42 -4.36 -4.73
N ALA A 181 2.83 -3.87 -5.81
CA ALA A 181 3.32 -4.02 -7.18
C ALA A 181 3.29 -2.72 -7.98
N ILE A 182 4.27 -2.53 -8.85
CA ILE A 182 4.20 -1.57 -9.96
C ILE A 182 4.08 -2.34 -11.26
N THR A 183 3.04 -2.04 -12.02
CA THR A 183 2.74 -2.64 -13.32
C THR A 183 2.73 -1.60 -14.42
N THR A 184 2.93 -2.03 -15.67
CA THR A 184 2.96 -1.15 -16.87
C THR A 184 1.73 -1.33 -17.77
N LYS A 185 0.68 -2.00 -17.27
CA LYS A 185 -0.55 -2.30 -18.05
C LYS A 185 -1.77 -1.60 -17.47
#